data_80bd4109f5b0fb3c719ed5820e19cea4
#
_entry.id   80bd4109f5b0fb3c719ed5820e19cea4
#
_cell.length_a   1.000
_cell.length_b   1.000
_cell.length_c   1.000
_cell.angle_alpha   90.00
_cell.angle_beta   90.00
_cell.angle_gamma   90.00
#
_symmetry.space_group_name_H-M   'P 1'
#
loop_
_entity.id
_entity.type
_entity.pdbx_description
1 polymer ?
#
loop_
_entity_poly.entity_id
_entity_poly.type
_entity_poly.pdbx_seq_one_letter_code
_entity_poly.pdbx_strand_id
1 'polypeptide(L)'
;MRRVLLAAAGLLAVGFLLVMVVYGRTRPPPNLVKFEAAGLMREMPDHIDRVELTGDGRRWIFSRRERGRWTVAPGADELTAVTVSRLEMSLKFMHVTAPVRVMSPDEYRGEALREYDLDPPRYTVSLHRGGRPVLATSFGGKNPQGVFQYVRVEGRGELYLLPVFVGREWELVASEMTGS
;
A
#
# COMPACT_ATOMS: atom_id res chain seq x y z
N MET A 1 31.94 60.89 5.81
CA MET A 1 32.08 59.72 4.93
C MET A 1 31.72 58.38 5.62
N ARG A 2 32.28 58.01 6.78
CA ARG A 2 32.02 56.71 7.45
C ARG A 2 30.56 56.45 7.78
N ARG A 3 29.79 57.46 8.20
CA ARG A 3 28.34 57.32 8.52
C ARG A 3 27.47 57.07 7.28
N VAL A 4 27.83 57.64 6.14
CA VAL A 4 27.10 57.45 4.88
C VAL A 4 27.35 56.03 4.33
N LEU A 5 28.58 55.54 4.45
CA LEU A 5 28.92 54.15 4.07
C LEU A 5 28.19 53.13 4.94
N LEU A 6 28.07 53.36 6.24
CA LEU A 6 27.33 52.48 7.15
C LEU A 6 25.81 52.46 6.84
N ALA A 7 25.25 53.63 6.51
CA ALA A 7 23.82 53.70 6.12
C ALA A 7 23.55 52.99 4.78
N ALA A 8 24.46 53.14 3.82
CA ALA A 8 24.35 52.43 2.52
C ALA A 8 24.47 50.91 2.67
N ALA A 9 25.39 50.43 3.51
CA ALA A 9 25.52 49.00 3.81
C ALA A 9 24.30 48.43 4.50
N GLY A 10 23.69 49.20 5.44
CA GLY A 10 22.46 48.81 6.10
C GLY A 10 21.26 48.69 5.14
N LEU A 11 21.11 49.64 4.22
CA LEU A 11 20.06 49.58 3.18
C LEU A 11 20.24 48.40 2.23
N LEU A 12 21.47 48.07 1.82
CA LEU A 12 21.77 46.90 1.00
C LEU A 12 21.44 45.58 1.72
N ALA A 13 21.75 45.49 3.02
CA ALA A 13 21.45 44.31 3.82
C ALA A 13 19.94 44.11 3.96
N VAL A 14 19.19 45.18 4.21
CA VAL A 14 17.70 45.11 4.27
C VAL A 14 17.09 44.74 2.92
N GLY A 15 17.59 45.32 1.84
CA GLY A 15 17.18 44.96 0.47
C GLY A 15 17.45 43.49 0.15
N PHE A 16 18.61 42.99 0.51
CA PHE A 16 18.95 41.56 0.34
C PHE A 16 18.04 40.64 1.14
N LEU A 17 17.72 40.96 2.39
CA LEU A 17 16.80 40.19 3.23
C LEU A 17 15.38 40.20 2.67
N LEU A 18 14.91 41.34 2.15
CA LEU A 18 13.58 41.42 1.50
C LEU A 18 13.53 40.53 0.24
N VAL A 19 14.57 40.57 -0.59
CA VAL A 19 14.69 39.70 -1.76
C VAL A 19 14.67 38.21 -1.33
N MET A 20 15.42 37.84 -0.30
CA MET A 20 15.47 36.49 0.23
C MET A 20 14.10 36.04 0.75
N VAL A 21 13.35 36.90 1.45
CA VAL A 21 12.01 36.59 1.93
C VAL A 21 11.02 36.38 0.78
N VAL A 22 11.07 37.25 -0.23
CA VAL A 22 10.18 37.13 -1.40
C VAL A 22 10.53 35.90 -2.22
N TYR A 23 11.80 35.62 -2.49
CA TYR A 23 12.26 34.45 -3.22
C TYR A 23 12.03 33.16 -2.43
N GLY A 24 12.15 33.16 -1.10
CA GLY A 24 11.86 32.03 -0.24
C GLY A 24 10.38 31.68 -0.19
N ARG A 25 9.50 32.68 -0.30
CA ARG A 25 8.02 32.46 -0.33
C ARG A 25 7.50 31.99 -1.69
N THR A 26 8.20 32.30 -2.78
CA THR A 26 7.74 31.96 -4.15
C THR A 26 8.26 30.61 -4.66
N ARG A 27 9.24 30.02 -4.00
CA ARG A 27 9.65 28.65 -4.30
C ARG A 27 8.82 27.68 -3.49
N PRO A 28 7.98 26.84 -4.11
CA PRO A 28 7.46 25.67 -3.42
C PRO A 28 8.70 24.88 -2.94
N PRO A 29 8.68 24.36 -1.69
CA PRO A 29 9.83 23.60 -1.18
C PRO A 29 10.14 22.49 -2.17
N PRO A 30 11.38 22.38 -2.69
CA PRO A 30 11.76 21.46 -3.76
C PRO A 30 11.67 19.99 -3.35
N ASN A 31 11.24 19.72 -2.12
CA ASN A 31 11.23 18.39 -1.50
C ASN A 31 9.88 17.99 -0.89
N LEU A 32 8.76 18.56 -1.32
CA LEU A 32 7.49 17.85 -1.21
C LEU A 32 7.55 16.70 -2.22
N VAL A 33 8.25 15.62 -1.83
CA VAL A 33 8.09 14.34 -2.47
C VAL A 33 6.58 14.06 -2.36
N LYS A 34 5.84 14.26 -3.44
CA LYS A 34 4.48 13.72 -3.53
C LYS A 34 4.65 12.24 -3.26
N PHE A 35 4.14 11.78 -2.13
CA PHE A 35 4.11 10.37 -1.83
C PHE A 35 3.17 9.73 -2.85
N GLU A 36 3.73 9.26 -3.94
CA GLU A 36 2.98 8.44 -4.87
C GLU A 36 2.93 7.03 -4.32
N ALA A 37 1.72 6.49 -4.22
CA ALA A 37 1.52 5.12 -3.83
C ALA A 37 2.34 4.20 -4.74
N ALA A 38 3.38 3.60 -4.18
CA ALA A 38 4.28 2.71 -4.92
C ALA A 38 3.78 1.25 -4.93
N GLY A 39 2.75 0.94 -4.13
CA GLY A 39 2.19 -0.40 -3.99
C GLY A 39 1.31 -0.83 -5.16
N LEU A 40 0.76 -2.04 -5.06
CA LEU A 40 -0.16 -2.59 -6.06
C LEU A 40 -1.51 -1.87 -6.06
N MET A 41 -1.96 -1.36 -4.91
CA MET A 41 -3.19 -0.61 -4.72
C MET A 41 -2.92 0.89 -4.87
N ARG A 42 -3.58 1.53 -5.84
CA ARG A 42 -3.50 2.98 -6.05
C ARG A 42 -4.48 3.77 -5.17
N GLU A 43 -5.59 3.13 -4.80
CA GLU A 43 -6.59 3.74 -3.93
C GLU A 43 -6.06 3.90 -2.51
N MET A 44 -6.52 4.95 -1.81
CA MET A 44 -6.15 5.17 -0.40
C MET A 44 -6.78 4.09 0.49
N PRO A 45 -6.06 3.59 1.52
CA PRO A 45 -6.56 2.52 2.41
C PRO A 45 -7.87 2.84 3.11
N ASP A 46 -8.08 4.09 3.49
CA ASP A 46 -9.29 4.57 4.16
C ASP A 46 -10.52 4.64 3.25
N HIS A 47 -10.33 4.61 1.94
CA HIS A 47 -11.41 4.54 0.96
C HIS A 47 -11.91 3.11 0.69
N ILE A 48 -11.18 2.10 1.15
CA ILE A 48 -11.59 0.70 1.01
C ILE A 48 -12.68 0.41 2.03
N ASP A 49 -13.84 0.00 1.55
CA ASP A 49 -15.00 -0.29 2.39
C ASP A 49 -15.35 -1.78 2.49
N ARG A 50 -14.76 -2.62 1.60
CA ARG A 50 -14.94 -4.06 1.64
C ARG A 50 -13.67 -4.78 1.23
N VAL A 51 -13.33 -5.80 2.00
CA VAL A 51 -12.22 -6.73 1.74
C VAL A 51 -12.77 -8.15 1.73
N GLU A 52 -12.43 -8.90 0.69
CA GLU A 52 -12.71 -10.34 0.62
C GLU A 52 -11.39 -11.09 0.68
N LEU A 53 -11.24 -11.94 1.66
CA LEU A 53 -10.08 -12.82 1.84
C LEU A 53 -10.54 -14.26 1.70
N THR A 54 -9.92 -15.01 0.80
CA THR A 54 -10.20 -16.44 0.61
C THR A 54 -8.90 -17.22 0.76
N GLY A 55 -8.88 -18.20 1.63
CA GLY A 55 -7.74 -19.08 1.85
C GLY A 55 -8.19 -20.33 2.63
N ASP A 56 -7.46 -21.43 2.50
CA ASP A 56 -7.74 -22.71 3.17
C ASP A 56 -9.20 -23.20 3.03
N GLY A 57 -9.79 -22.97 1.85
CA GLY A 57 -11.18 -23.32 1.57
C GLY A 57 -12.24 -22.45 2.28
N ARG A 58 -11.82 -21.40 2.96
CA ARG A 58 -12.71 -20.47 3.67
C ARG A 58 -12.71 -19.11 2.98
N ARG A 59 -13.80 -18.37 3.15
CA ARG A 59 -13.96 -17.00 2.66
C ARG A 59 -14.50 -16.11 3.76
N TRP A 60 -13.81 -14.99 3.97
CA TRP A 60 -14.22 -13.95 4.91
C TRP A 60 -14.47 -12.67 4.14
N ILE A 61 -15.54 -11.97 4.50
CA ILE A 61 -15.91 -10.70 3.91
C ILE A 61 -15.93 -9.67 5.03
N PHE A 62 -14.93 -8.79 5.00
CA PHE A 62 -14.83 -7.68 5.93
C PHE A 62 -15.51 -6.47 5.32
N SER A 63 -16.36 -5.80 6.09
CA SER A 63 -17.07 -4.58 5.68
C SER A 63 -16.80 -3.46 6.65
N ARG A 64 -16.32 -2.33 6.15
CA ARG A 64 -16.12 -1.11 6.93
C ARG A 64 -17.46 -0.43 7.16
N ARG A 65 -17.76 -0.16 8.42
CA ARG A 65 -18.96 0.56 8.88
C ARG A 65 -18.60 1.99 9.25
N GLU A 66 -19.61 2.77 9.61
CA GLU A 66 -19.42 4.13 10.10
C GLU A 66 -18.40 4.17 11.24
N ARG A 67 -17.66 5.29 11.35
CA ARG A 67 -16.60 5.50 12.34
C ARG A 67 -15.43 4.52 12.27
N GLY A 68 -15.18 3.91 11.08
CA GLY A 68 -14.02 3.04 10.87
C GLY A 68 -14.12 1.66 11.53
N ARG A 69 -15.29 1.25 12.03
CA ARG A 69 -15.51 -0.10 12.55
C ARG A 69 -15.56 -1.10 11.42
N TRP A 70 -15.06 -2.30 11.67
CA TRP A 70 -15.12 -3.42 10.73
C TRP A 70 -15.96 -4.55 11.27
N THR A 71 -16.74 -5.17 10.40
CA THR A 71 -17.50 -6.38 10.67
C THR A 71 -17.08 -7.48 9.69
N VAL A 72 -17.22 -8.75 10.09
CA VAL A 72 -16.90 -9.91 9.27
C VAL A 72 -18.15 -10.76 9.02
N ALA A 73 -18.29 -11.26 7.79
CA ALA A 73 -19.31 -12.23 7.43
C ALA A 73 -18.67 -13.61 7.13
N PRO A 74 -19.36 -14.74 7.43
CA PRO A 74 -20.74 -14.80 7.94
C PRO A 74 -20.82 -14.43 9.43
N GLY A 75 -21.94 -13.88 9.89
CA GLY A 75 -22.20 -13.54 11.30
C GLY A 75 -22.38 -12.05 11.54
N ALA A 76 -21.72 -11.20 10.77
CA ALA A 76 -21.67 -9.75 10.96
C ALA A 76 -21.10 -9.31 12.33
N ASP A 77 -20.24 -10.15 12.93
CA ASP A 77 -19.60 -9.89 14.19
C ASP A 77 -18.59 -8.72 14.07
N GLU A 78 -18.47 -7.97 15.14
CA GLU A 78 -17.51 -6.86 15.21
C GLU A 78 -16.10 -7.45 15.44
N LEU A 79 -15.14 -6.97 14.66
CA LEU A 79 -13.75 -7.43 14.76
C LEU A 79 -13.10 -6.92 16.05
N THR A 80 -12.18 -7.70 16.59
CA THR A 80 -11.33 -7.25 17.69
C THR A 80 -10.44 -6.10 17.25
N ALA A 81 -10.00 -5.26 18.19
CA ALA A 81 -9.10 -4.16 17.90
C ALA A 81 -7.77 -4.62 17.25
N VAL A 82 -7.31 -5.82 17.61
CA VAL A 82 -6.10 -6.43 17.03
C VAL A 82 -6.33 -6.76 15.57
N THR A 83 -7.41 -7.45 15.26
CA THR A 83 -7.75 -7.82 13.87
C THR A 83 -7.99 -6.60 12.99
N VAL A 84 -8.67 -5.57 13.52
CA VAL A 84 -8.85 -4.29 12.82
C VAL A 84 -7.50 -3.65 12.50
N SER A 85 -6.58 -3.60 13.48
CA SER A 85 -5.25 -3.02 13.28
C SER A 85 -4.45 -3.77 12.20
N ARG A 86 -4.52 -5.11 12.17
CA ARG A 86 -3.87 -5.93 11.14
C ARG A 86 -4.48 -5.70 9.75
N LEU A 87 -5.80 -5.65 9.67
CA LEU A 87 -6.51 -5.41 8.41
C LEU A 87 -6.13 -4.03 7.81
N GLU A 88 -6.11 -2.99 8.65
CA GLU A 88 -5.69 -1.64 8.23
C GLU A 88 -4.21 -1.61 7.82
N MET A 89 -3.34 -2.35 8.53
CA MET A 89 -1.93 -2.48 8.19
C MET A 89 -1.75 -3.20 6.85
N SER A 90 -2.51 -4.27 6.62
CA SER A 90 -2.50 -5.01 5.35
C SER A 90 -2.89 -4.10 4.18
N LEU A 91 -3.96 -3.32 4.31
CA LEU A 91 -4.38 -2.33 3.32
C LEU A 91 -3.29 -1.27 3.07
N LYS A 92 -2.67 -0.78 4.14
CA LYS A 92 -1.59 0.19 4.05
C LYS A 92 -0.38 -0.39 3.29
N PHE A 93 0.01 -1.63 3.57
CA PHE A 93 1.11 -2.27 2.85
C PHE A 93 0.81 -2.47 1.37
N MET A 94 -0.42 -2.83 1.01
CA MET A 94 -0.82 -2.92 -0.41
C MET A 94 -0.72 -1.58 -1.13
N HIS A 95 -0.87 -0.46 -0.42
CA HIS A 95 -0.79 0.88 -0.97
C HIS A 95 0.65 1.41 -1.05
N VAL A 96 1.46 1.20 -0.01
CA VAL A 96 2.77 1.87 0.10
C VAL A 96 3.95 1.01 -0.36
N THR A 97 3.81 -0.33 -0.35
CA THR A 97 4.95 -1.21 -0.61
C THR A 97 5.14 -1.47 -2.09
N ALA A 98 6.20 -0.94 -2.66
CA ALA A 98 6.59 -1.21 -4.04
C ALA A 98 6.96 -2.69 -4.23
N PRO A 99 6.57 -3.32 -5.36
CA PRO A 99 7.17 -4.58 -5.78
C PRO A 99 8.68 -4.45 -5.94
N VAL A 100 9.42 -5.43 -5.44
CA VAL A 100 10.88 -5.48 -5.60
C VAL A 100 11.24 -5.86 -7.03
N ARG A 101 10.39 -6.67 -7.65
CA ARG A 101 10.51 -7.08 -9.06
C ARG A 101 9.13 -7.22 -9.67
N VAL A 102 9.05 -6.86 -10.94
CA VAL A 102 7.90 -7.14 -11.81
C VAL A 102 8.43 -8.03 -12.92
N MET A 103 7.85 -9.22 -13.08
CA MET A 103 8.20 -10.17 -14.12
C MET A 103 7.18 -10.07 -15.24
N SER A 104 7.66 -9.81 -16.46
CA SER A 104 6.80 -9.79 -17.64
C SER A 104 6.35 -11.22 -18.01
N PRO A 105 5.27 -11.39 -18.78
CA PRO A 105 4.84 -12.71 -19.26
C PRO A 105 5.91 -13.47 -20.00
N ASP A 106 6.84 -12.78 -20.67
CA ASP A 106 7.92 -13.41 -21.41
C ASP A 106 9.01 -14.00 -20.51
N GLU A 107 9.19 -13.45 -19.30
CA GLU A 107 10.18 -13.93 -18.34
C GLU A 107 9.79 -15.26 -17.69
N TYR A 108 8.49 -15.56 -17.60
CA TYR A 108 8.00 -16.83 -17.05
C TYR A 108 7.26 -17.67 -18.11
N ARG A 109 7.46 -17.33 -19.39
CA ARG A 109 6.89 -18.09 -20.52
C ARG A 109 7.39 -19.54 -20.49
N GLY A 110 6.45 -20.48 -20.41
CA GLY A 110 6.74 -21.92 -20.33
C GLY A 110 6.75 -22.47 -18.91
N GLU A 111 6.75 -21.64 -17.88
CA GLU A 111 6.56 -22.06 -16.51
C GLU A 111 5.07 -22.00 -16.15
N ALA A 112 4.56 -23.05 -15.50
CA ALA A 112 3.17 -23.04 -15.06
C ALA A 112 3.02 -22.20 -13.80
N LEU A 113 1.89 -21.47 -13.65
CA LEU A 113 1.59 -20.68 -12.45
C LEU A 113 1.67 -21.50 -11.14
N ARG A 114 1.50 -22.82 -11.24
CA ARG A 114 1.66 -23.76 -10.11
C ARG A 114 3.10 -23.78 -9.55
N GLU A 115 4.11 -23.45 -10.35
CA GLU A 115 5.52 -23.39 -9.89
C GLU A 115 5.77 -22.22 -8.95
N TYR A 116 4.89 -21.23 -9.02
CA TYR A 116 4.85 -20.08 -8.13
C TYR A 116 3.77 -20.21 -7.03
N ASP A 117 3.15 -21.40 -6.85
CA ASP A 117 1.97 -21.63 -5.98
C ASP A 117 0.81 -20.65 -6.27
N LEU A 118 0.63 -20.28 -7.54
CA LEU A 118 -0.43 -19.36 -7.99
C LEU A 118 -1.59 -20.06 -8.70
N ASP A 119 -1.50 -21.38 -8.86
CA ASP A 119 -2.54 -22.24 -9.43
C ASP A 119 -2.54 -23.63 -8.76
N PRO A 120 -3.33 -23.84 -7.69
CA PRO A 120 -4.15 -22.84 -7.01
C PRO A 120 -3.33 -21.86 -6.15
N PRO A 121 -3.77 -20.62 -5.96
CA PRO A 121 -3.11 -19.67 -5.07
C PRO A 121 -3.28 -20.09 -3.60
N ARG A 122 -2.33 -19.71 -2.75
CA ARG A 122 -2.43 -19.94 -1.29
C ARG A 122 -3.61 -19.22 -0.69
N TYR A 123 -3.81 -17.97 -1.11
CA TYR A 123 -4.99 -17.17 -0.76
C TYR A 123 -5.19 -16.04 -1.78
N THR A 124 -6.39 -15.48 -1.78
CA THR A 124 -6.74 -14.35 -2.63
C THR A 124 -7.29 -13.21 -1.78
N VAL A 125 -7.02 -11.99 -2.22
CA VAL A 125 -7.53 -10.76 -1.60
C VAL A 125 -8.19 -9.90 -2.67
N SER A 126 -9.46 -9.55 -2.46
CA SER A 126 -10.19 -8.62 -3.32
C SER A 126 -10.62 -7.40 -2.51
N LEU A 127 -10.28 -6.22 -3.00
CA LEU A 127 -10.51 -4.93 -2.37
C LEU A 127 -11.56 -4.15 -3.15
N HIS A 128 -12.50 -3.53 -2.44
CA HIS A 128 -13.61 -2.81 -3.06
C HIS A 128 -13.80 -1.43 -2.43
N ARG A 129 -14.35 -0.52 -3.24
CA ARG A 129 -14.80 0.81 -2.82
C ARG A 129 -16.17 1.10 -3.43
N GLY A 130 -17.18 1.38 -2.61
CA GLY A 130 -18.54 1.66 -3.08
C GLY A 130 -19.11 0.56 -3.98
N GLY A 131 -18.83 -0.70 -3.67
CA GLY A 131 -19.25 -1.87 -4.46
C GLY A 131 -18.45 -2.11 -5.75
N ARG A 132 -17.46 -1.26 -6.08
CA ARG A 132 -16.60 -1.42 -7.26
C ARG A 132 -15.30 -2.11 -6.87
N PRO A 133 -14.80 -3.08 -7.67
CA PRO A 133 -13.50 -3.68 -7.44
C PRO A 133 -12.39 -2.65 -7.66
N VAL A 134 -11.46 -2.57 -6.72
CA VAL A 134 -10.27 -1.71 -6.76
C VAL A 134 -9.04 -2.52 -7.13
N LEU A 135 -8.91 -3.70 -6.52
CA LEU A 135 -7.78 -4.59 -6.72
C LEU A 135 -8.20 -6.01 -6.37
N ALA A 136 -7.82 -6.97 -7.19
CA ALA A 136 -7.91 -8.39 -6.88
C ALA A 136 -6.54 -9.03 -7.09
N THR A 137 -6.07 -9.73 -6.05
CA THR A 137 -4.72 -10.31 -6.01
C THR A 137 -4.76 -11.75 -5.55
N SER A 138 -3.90 -12.56 -6.16
CA SER A 138 -3.60 -13.94 -5.76
C SER A 138 -2.19 -13.99 -5.20
N PHE A 139 -2.03 -14.54 -4.00
CA PHE A 139 -0.75 -14.72 -3.34
C PHE A 139 -0.31 -16.18 -3.48
N GLY A 140 0.89 -16.34 -3.99
CA GLY A 140 1.52 -17.63 -4.22
C GLY A 140 2.58 -18.00 -3.19
N GLY A 141 3.57 -18.73 -3.64
CA GLY A 141 4.72 -19.18 -2.85
C GLY A 141 5.72 -18.06 -2.56
N LYS A 142 6.71 -18.43 -1.73
CA LYS A 142 7.87 -17.57 -1.47
C LYS A 142 9.00 -17.93 -2.43
N ASN A 143 9.84 -16.95 -2.73
CA ASN A 143 11.05 -17.20 -3.48
C ASN A 143 12.02 -18.13 -2.70
N PRO A 144 13.03 -18.71 -3.33
CA PRO A 144 13.95 -19.66 -2.67
C PRO A 144 14.63 -19.11 -1.40
N GLN A 145 14.84 -17.80 -1.31
CA GLN A 145 15.42 -17.14 -0.13
C GLN A 145 14.40 -16.89 0.98
N GLY A 146 13.09 -17.08 0.72
CA GLY A 146 12.02 -16.90 1.68
C GLY A 146 11.71 -15.44 2.06
N VAL A 147 12.26 -14.45 1.33
CA VAL A 147 12.15 -13.02 1.64
C VAL A 147 11.13 -12.27 0.78
N PHE A 148 10.77 -12.85 -0.37
CA PHE A 148 9.76 -12.30 -1.29
C PHE A 148 8.69 -13.34 -1.58
N GLN A 149 7.49 -12.87 -1.89
CA GLN A 149 6.33 -13.69 -2.23
C GLN A 149 5.84 -13.33 -3.63
N TYR A 150 5.49 -14.34 -4.42
CA TYR A 150 4.89 -14.16 -5.73
C TYR A 150 3.45 -13.74 -5.58
N VAL A 151 3.08 -12.72 -6.35
CA VAL A 151 1.71 -12.16 -6.35
C VAL A 151 1.28 -11.92 -7.79
N ARG A 152 0.06 -12.33 -8.10
CA ARG A 152 -0.61 -12.03 -9.36
C ARG A 152 -1.73 -11.01 -9.11
N VAL A 153 -1.86 -10.04 -10.00
CA VAL A 153 -2.97 -9.08 -10.01
C VAL A 153 -3.93 -9.48 -11.12
N GLU A 154 -5.21 -9.58 -10.82
CA GLU A 154 -6.23 -9.89 -11.81
C GLU A 154 -6.27 -8.81 -12.91
N GLY A 155 -6.43 -9.24 -14.16
CA GLY A 155 -6.41 -8.35 -15.32
C GLY A 155 -5.03 -7.83 -15.72
N ARG A 156 -3.94 -8.25 -15.02
CA ARG A 156 -2.57 -7.94 -15.41
C ARG A 156 -1.83 -9.22 -15.78
N GLY A 157 -0.97 -9.13 -16.78
CA GLY A 157 -0.18 -10.29 -17.24
C GLY A 157 1.08 -10.53 -16.44
N GLU A 158 1.53 -9.56 -15.65
CA GLU A 158 2.79 -9.60 -14.91
C GLU A 158 2.65 -10.38 -13.60
N LEU A 159 3.76 -10.95 -13.14
CA LEU A 159 3.94 -11.45 -11.78
C LEU A 159 4.76 -10.44 -10.97
N TYR A 160 4.33 -10.22 -9.75
CA TYR A 160 4.95 -9.27 -8.82
C TYR A 160 5.65 -10.02 -7.70
N LEU A 161 6.85 -9.59 -7.33
CA LEU A 161 7.52 -10.05 -6.11
C LEU A 161 7.35 -8.95 -5.05
N LEU A 162 6.59 -9.26 -4.02
CA LEU A 162 6.43 -8.39 -2.85
C LEU A 162 7.29 -8.89 -1.68
N PRO A 163 7.78 -8.00 -0.80
CA PRO A 163 8.35 -8.42 0.47
C PRO A 163 7.36 -9.30 1.24
N VAL A 164 7.84 -10.38 1.83
CA VAL A 164 7.02 -11.42 2.48
C VAL A 164 6.12 -10.88 3.59
N PHE A 165 6.47 -9.76 4.23
CA PHE A 165 5.66 -9.18 5.29
C PHE A 165 4.30 -8.70 4.79
N VAL A 166 4.18 -8.30 3.51
CA VAL A 166 2.89 -7.86 2.92
C VAL A 166 1.88 -8.99 2.95
N GLY A 167 2.29 -10.16 2.47
CA GLY A 167 1.43 -11.34 2.47
C GLY A 167 1.20 -11.91 3.87
N ARG A 168 2.22 -11.86 4.72
CA ARG A 168 2.13 -12.36 6.10
C ARG A 168 1.03 -11.68 6.92
N GLU A 169 0.81 -10.38 6.73
CA GLU A 169 -0.28 -9.70 7.44
C GLU A 169 -1.65 -10.25 7.04
N TRP A 170 -1.88 -10.58 5.76
CA TRP A 170 -3.11 -11.25 5.32
C TRP A 170 -3.25 -12.66 5.90
N GLU A 171 -2.16 -13.44 5.96
CA GLU A 171 -2.14 -14.76 6.60
C GLU A 171 -2.52 -14.66 8.10
N LEU A 172 -2.01 -13.62 8.78
CA LEU A 172 -2.34 -13.38 10.19
C LEU A 172 -3.81 -12.98 10.39
N VAL A 173 -4.37 -12.16 9.49
CA VAL A 173 -5.83 -11.86 9.52
C VAL A 173 -6.64 -13.15 9.36
N ALA A 174 -6.28 -14.01 8.40
CA ALA A 174 -6.97 -15.30 8.20
C ALA A 174 -6.86 -16.22 9.43
N SER A 175 -5.68 -16.29 10.05
CA SER A 175 -5.45 -17.15 11.22
C SER A 175 -6.25 -16.72 12.45
N GLU A 176 -6.41 -15.42 12.68
CA GLU A 176 -7.26 -14.87 13.75
C GLU A 176 -8.74 -15.25 13.54
N MET A 177 -9.20 -15.28 12.29
CA MET A 177 -10.57 -15.68 11.95
C MET A 177 -10.79 -17.19 12.06
N THR A 178 -9.74 -17.98 12.10
CA THR A 178 -9.84 -19.46 12.20
C THR A 178 -9.75 -19.93 13.65
N GLY A 179 -9.10 -19.18 14.53
CA GLY A 179 -8.90 -19.52 15.93
C GLY A 179 -9.95 -18.98 16.92
N SER A 180 -10.99 -18.30 16.40
CA SER A 180 -12.08 -17.72 17.21
C SER A 180 -13.26 -18.64 17.32
#